data_134532e252ccd46e80fb0076e43fb711
#
_entry.id   134532e252ccd46e80fb0076e43fb711
#
_cell.length_a   1.000
_cell.length_b   1.000
_cell.length_c   1.000
_cell.angle_alpha   90.00
_cell.angle_beta   90.00
_cell.angle_gamma   90.00
#
_symmetry.space_group_name_H-M   'P 1'
#
loop_
_entity.id
_entity.type
_entity.pdbx_description
1 polymer ?
#
loop_
_entity_poly.entity_id
_entity_poly.type
_entity_poly.pdbx_seq_one_letter_code
_entity_poly.pdbx_strand_id
1 'polypeptide(L)'
;MSITGKIARVLDRLSGGKLQEANRQYPATMIARWLWHAWRGNRRQALFNALIGLGDVAVSLGSVWAIQHAIDVASHAAEGSILASVAVMASFVLMGFALSIASVWVRNLLGIRAQNRMQQQMLDRILRSTWRGKARRHSGDVLNRLETDVTQVVSFLTETIPDTLSKVLLFCGAFFYLLQMDWRLAIIIVLAIPIFALFSKIYMRQMRRLTREVRKSDSVVQSVLQETIQHQTLIKTLEDTDHAVDRLEDEQRKLRQNVVRRTKFSVLSNLILNLGFSLCYLVAFAWAAIRMSAGSLTFGGMTAFLQLVARIQSPARQLTRLVPAFVGVMTAAERLMELEEDPTEEQGAPLWMDSPCGIRLREATYCYDDGTENVIDHLSFDFRPGSCTAILGPTGAGKTTLVRLLLALLSPKDGRIDLYDDKRVRQLSPRTRCNLAYVPQGNTLLSGSIRDNLRLGKLNATDEEMEKALRKACADFVFDLPDGLNTACTEQGGGLSEGQAQRIAIARALLRNRSIMLFDEATSALDPETERQLLANVLKDSDKTIIFVTHRMAVTDYCDQTLTIGGE
;
A
#
# COMPACT_ATOMS: atom_id res chain seq x y z
N MET A 1 -14.85 16.50 -25.89
CA MET A 1 -15.12 16.28 -24.44
C MET A 1 -15.11 14.78 -24.17
N SER A 2 -14.12 14.26 -23.44
CA SER A 2 -13.96 12.82 -23.24
C SER A 2 -15.07 12.24 -22.37
N ILE A 3 -15.40 10.95 -22.59
CA ILE A 3 -16.39 10.17 -21.83
C ILE A 3 -16.08 10.25 -20.32
N THR A 4 -14.82 10.29 -19.94
CA THR A 4 -14.33 10.45 -18.57
C THR A 4 -14.78 11.76 -17.91
N GLY A 5 -14.83 12.86 -18.64
CA GLY A 5 -15.30 14.15 -18.12
C GLY A 5 -16.83 14.23 -17.92
N LYS A 6 -17.61 13.42 -18.66
CA LYS A 6 -19.06 13.30 -18.44
C LYS A 6 -19.37 12.44 -17.22
N ILE A 7 -18.65 11.32 -17.04
CA ILE A 7 -18.79 10.42 -15.88
C ILE A 7 -18.41 11.15 -14.59
N ALA A 8 -17.30 11.89 -14.57
CA ALA A 8 -16.87 12.67 -13.40
C ALA A 8 -17.91 13.71 -12.99
N ARG A 9 -18.57 14.42 -13.94
CA ARG A 9 -19.63 15.39 -13.65
C ARG A 9 -20.93 14.76 -13.15
N VAL A 10 -21.30 13.60 -13.67
CA VAL A 10 -22.48 12.86 -13.20
C VAL A 10 -22.24 12.36 -11.77
N LEU A 11 -21.05 11.84 -11.48
CA LEU A 11 -20.67 11.38 -10.15
C LEU A 11 -20.56 12.55 -9.15
N ASP A 12 -20.07 13.70 -9.59
CA ASP A 12 -20.03 14.93 -8.76
C ASP A 12 -21.42 15.44 -8.42
N ARG A 13 -22.37 15.40 -9.37
CA ARG A 13 -23.79 15.71 -9.12
C ARG A 13 -24.46 14.70 -8.19
N LEU A 14 -24.17 13.40 -8.36
CA LEU A 14 -24.71 12.33 -7.50
C LEU A 14 -24.13 12.39 -6.07
N SER A 15 -22.91 12.85 -5.90
CA SER A 15 -22.28 13.06 -4.59
C SER A 15 -22.69 14.37 -3.90
N GLY A 16 -23.53 15.19 -4.56
CA GLY A 16 -24.04 16.46 -4.03
C GLY A 16 -22.98 17.56 -3.94
N GLY A 17 -22.06 17.64 -4.89
CA GLY A 17 -21.02 18.67 -4.97
C GLY A 17 -19.89 18.52 -3.93
N LYS A 18 -19.99 17.53 -3.04
CA LYS A 18 -19.02 17.31 -1.96
C LYS A 18 -17.69 16.66 -2.38
N LEU A 19 -17.59 16.29 -3.65
CA LEU A 19 -16.31 15.90 -4.24
C LEU A 19 -15.35 17.10 -4.37
N GLN A 20 -15.84 18.34 -4.32
CA GLN A 20 -15.05 19.57 -4.35
C GLN A 20 -14.60 20.10 -2.98
N GLU A 21 -15.25 19.69 -1.87
CA GLU A 21 -14.99 20.24 -0.53
C GLU A 21 -13.93 19.48 0.31
N ALA A 22 -13.44 18.33 -0.15
CA ALA A 22 -12.23 17.75 0.43
C ALA A 22 -11.02 18.48 -0.19
N ASN A 23 -10.05 18.85 0.63
CA ASN A 23 -8.76 19.44 0.26
C ASN A 23 -8.00 18.48 -0.68
N ARG A 24 -8.44 18.36 -1.95
CA ARG A 24 -7.87 17.45 -2.93
C ARG A 24 -6.71 18.12 -3.62
N GLN A 25 -5.56 17.49 -3.58
CA GLN A 25 -4.38 17.92 -4.32
C GLN A 25 -4.55 17.73 -5.83
N TYR A 26 -5.39 16.76 -6.27
CA TYR A 26 -5.55 16.39 -7.68
C TYR A 26 -6.99 16.53 -8.19
N PRO A 27 -7.19 17.03 -9.42
CA PRO A 27 -8.50 17.04 -10.04
C PRO A 27 -9.00 15.62 -10.34
N ALA A 28 -10.29 15.36 -10.16
CA ALA A 28 -10.90 14.03 -10.34
C ALA A 28 -10.62 13.42 -11.74
N THR A 29 -10.42 14.27 -12.77
CA THR A 29 -10.06 13.83 -14.13
C THR A 29 -8.65 13.26 -14.20
N MET A 30 -7.72 13.76 -13.41
CA MET A 30 -6.34 13.28 -13.33
C MET A 30 -6.30 11.92 -12.64
N ILE A 31 -7.01 11.78 -11.52
CA ILE A 31 -7.14 10.51 -10.80
C ILE A 31 -7.80 9.45 -11.70
N ALA A 32 -8.88 9.80 -12.41
CA ALA A 32 -9.53 8.86 -13.34
C ALA A 32 -8.59 8.43 -14.49
N ARG A 33 -7.73 9.34 -14.97
CA ARG A 33 -6.71 9.01 -15.98
C ARG A 33 -5.64 8.09 -15.41
N TRP A 34 -5.21 8.35 -14.18
CA TRP A 34 -4.25 7.51 -13.48
C TRP A 34 -4.81 6.10 -13.25
N LEU A 35 -6.04 5.98 -12.73
CA LEU A 35 -6.73 4.68 -12.58
C LEU A 35 -6.85 3.94 -13.92
N TRP A 36 -7.12 4.65 -15.01
CA TRP A 36 -7.15 4.07 -16.35
C TRP A 36 -5.78 3.55 -16.82
N HIS A 37 -4.68 4.24 -16.44
CA HIS A 37 -3.31 3.78 -16.71
C HIS A 37 -2.96 2.57 -15.86
N ALA A 38 -3.27 2.57 -14.58
CA ALA A 38 -3.09 1.44 -13.68
C ALA A 38 -3.79 0.17 -14.19
N TRP A 39 -4.93 0.33 -14.88
CA TRP A 39 -5.67 -0.78 -15.48
C TRP A 39 -5.05 -1.34 -16.76
N ARG A 40 -4.18 -0.61 -17.45
CA ARG A 40 -3.63 -1.02 -18.77
C ARG A 40 -2.95 -2.39 -18.77
N GLY A 41 -2.28 -2.77 -17.71
CA GLY A 41 -1.57 -4.05 -17.61
C GLY A 41 -2.48 -5.29 -17.53
N ASN A 42 -3.78 -5.12 -17.18
CA ASN A 42 -4.72 -6.21 -16.89
C ASN A 42 -5.95 -6.23 -17.84
N ARG A 43 -5.91 -5.50 -18.95
CA ARG A 43 -7.07 -5.33 -19.86
C ARG A 43 -7.65 -6.63 -20.41
N ARG A 44 -6.80 -7.59 -20.83
CA ARG A 44 -7.27 -8.87 -21.36
C ARG A 44 -8.08 -9.63 -20.33
N GLN A 45 -7.61 -9.63 -19.12
CA GLN A 45 -8.25 -10.33 -18.01
C GLN A 45 -9.53 -9.61 -17.56
N ALA A 46 -9.54 -8.27 -17.55
CA ALA A 46 -10.75 -7.50 -17.30
C ALA A 46 -11.83 -7.75 -18.38
N LEU A 47 -11.42 -7.92 -19.62
CA LEU A 47 -12.33 -8.33 -20.71
C LEU A 47 -12.94 -9.71 -20.45
N PHE A 48 -12.14 -10.70 -20.04
CA PHE A 48 -12.66 -12.02 -19.65
C PHE A 48 -13.67 -11.93 -18.52
N ASN A 49 -13.38 -11.15 -17.48
CA ASN A 49 -14.30 -10.96 -16.36
C ASN A 49 -15.61 -10.26 -16.79
N ALA A 50 -15.52 -9.29 -17.69
CA ALA A 50 -16.69 -8.65 -18.29
C ALA A 50 -17.54 -9.62 -19.13
N LEU A 51 -16.89 -10.49 -19.91
CA LEU A 51 -17.58 -11.53 -20.70
C LEU A 51 -18.28 -12.55 -19.80
N ILE A 52 -17.62 -13.01 -18.73
CA ILE A 52 -18.24 -13.90 -17.73
C ILE A 52 -19.44 -13.19 -17.08
N GLY A 53 -19.30 -11.91 -16.71
CA GLY A 53 -20.40 -11.13 -16.15
C GLY A 53 -21.59 -10.95 -17.11
N LEU A 54 -21.33 -10.76 -18.41
CA LEU A 54 -22.38 -10.75 -19.44
C LEU A 54 -23.06 -12.12 -19.56
N GLY A 55 -22.28 -13.20 -19.55
CA GLY A 55 -22.79 -14.57 -19.54
C GLY A 55 -23.68 -14.84 -18.33
N ASP A 56 -23.28 -14.40 -17.14
CA ASP A 56 -24.05 -14.54 -15.90
C ASP A 56 -25.38 -13.78 -15.98
N VAL A 57 -25.39 -12.58 -16.54
CA VAL A 57 -26.64 -11.81 -16.79
C VAL A 57 -27.56 -12.55 -17.75
N ALA A 58 -27.01 -13.08 -18.87
CA ALA A 58 -27.80 -13.81 -19.85
C ALA A 58 -28.39 -15.10 -19.27
N VAL A 59 -27.59 -15.88 -18.53
CA VAL A 59 -28.05 -17.10 -17.84
C VAL A 59 -29.06 -16.76 -16.76
N SER A 60 -28.85 -15.68 -16.02
CA SER A 60 -29.75 -15.19 -14.99
C SER A 60 -31.13 -14.83 -15.55
N LEU A 61 -31.22 -14.12 -16.68
CA LEU A 61 -32.48 -13.79 -17.32
C LEU A 61 -33.09 -15.00 -18.03
N GLY A 62 -32.26 -15.82 -18.69
CA GLY A 62 -32.70 -17.07 -19.33
C GLY A 62 -33.28 -18.07 -18.34
N SER A 63 -32.75 -18.13 -17.09
CA SER A 63 -33.32 -18.98 -16.04
C SER A 63 -34.73 -18.56 -15.63
N VAL A 64 -35.05 -17.27 -15.67
CA VAL A 64 -36.44 -16.79 -15.42
C VAL A 64 -37.38 -17.30 -16.49
N TRP A 65 -36.96 -17.20 -17.77
CA TRP A 65 -37.74 -17.73 -18.88
C TRP A 65 -37.94 -19.25 -18.79
N ALA A 66 -36.86 -19.99 -18.49
CA ALA A 66 -36.90 -21.44 -18.38
C ALA A 66 -37.83 -21.91 -17.24
N ILE A 67 -37.78 -21.21 -16.07
CA ILE A 67 -38.70 -21.49 -14.94
C ILE A 67 -40.15 -21.19 -15.34
N GLN A 68 -40.39 -20.05 -15.97
CA GLN A 68 -41.73 -19.70 -16.48
C GLN A 68 -42.25 -20.80 -17.39
N HIS A 69 -41.48 -21.18 -18.41
CA HIS A 69 -41.89 -22.20 -19.40
C HIS A 69 -42.14 -23.55 -18.74
N ALA A 70 -41.25 -23.98 -17.82
CA ALA A 70 -41.42 -25.26 -17.11
C ALA A 70 -42.72 -25.29 -16.28
N ILE A 71 -43.07 -24.19 -15.62
CA ILE A 71 -44.31 -24.07 -14.83
C ILE A 71 -45.52 -24.03 -15.75
N ASP A 72 -45.44 -23.33 -16.90
CA ASP A 72 -46.55 -23.23 -17.84
C ASP A 72 -46.86 -24.59 -18.49
N VAL A 73 -45.82 -25.39 -18.83
CA VAL A 73 -45.98 -26.78 -19.29
C VAL A 73 -46.57 -27.65 -18.17
N ALA A 74 -46.11 -27.51 -16.92
CA ALA A 74 -46.62 -28.31 -15.80
C ALA A 74 -48.07 -27.98 -15.43
N SER A 75 -48.51 -26.74 -15.66
CA SER A 75 -49.89 -26.27 -15.44
C SER A 75 -50.79 -26.43 -16.65
N HIS A 76 -50.32 -27.11 -17.71
CA HIS A 76 -51.05 -27.26 -19.01
C HIS A 76 -51.41 -25.95 -19.71
N ALA A 77 -50.70 -24.87 -19.38
CA ALA A 77 -50.85 -23.57 -20.02
C ALA A 77 -50.01 -23.42 -21.30
N ALA A 78 -49.04 -24.33 -21.51
CA ALA A 78 -48.19 -24.42 -22.69
C ALA A 78 -47.99 -25.90 -23.13
N GLU A 79 -47.83 -26.12 -24.43
CA GLU A 79 -47.53 -27.45 -24.97
C GLU A 79 -46.04 -27.79 -24.76
N GLY A 80 -45.75 -29.04 -24.37
CA GLY A 80 -44.34 -29.49 -24.21
C GLY A 80 -44.19 -30.68 -23.29
N SER A 81 -42.99 -31.20 -23.20
CA SER A 81 -42.63 -32.27 -22.26
C SER A 81 -42.06 -31.65 -20.97
N ILE A 82 -42.64 -32.00 -19.83
CA ILE A 82 -42.18 -31.58 -18.50
C ILE A 82 -40.73 -31.94 -18.32
N LEU A 83 -40.31 -33.15 -18.73
CA LEU A 83 -38.91 -33.60 -18.57
C LEU A 83 -37.92 -32.72 -19.36
N ALA A 84 -38.29 -32.35 -20.60
CA ALA A 84 -37.47 -31.46 -21.42
C ALA A 84 -37.36 -30.05 -20.79
N SER A 85 -38.46 -29.49 -20.31
CA SER A 85 -38.48 -28.16 -19.66
C SER A 85 -37.65 -28.13 -18.36
N VAL A 86 -37.73 -29.21 -17.56
CA VAL A 86 -36.88 -29.34 -16.35
C VAL A 86 -35.41 -29.52 -16.74
N ALA A 87 -35.09 -30.28 -17.81
CA ALA A 87 -33.71 -30.40 -18.28
C ALA A 87 -33.13 -29.07 -18.76
N VAL A 88 -33.91 -28.24 -19.46
CA VAL A 88 -33.52 -26.87 -19.85
C VAL A 88 -33.30 -26.00 -18.62
N MET A 89 -34.18 -26.02 -17.64
CA MET A 89 -34.02 -25.30 -16.39
C MET A 89 -32.74 -25.74 -15.66
N ALA A 90 -32.50 -27.05 -15.54
CA ALA A 90 -31.30 -27.59 -14.91
C ALA A 90 -30.02 -27.14 -15.63
N SER A 91 -30.04 -27.07 -16.98
CA SER A 91 -28.89 -26.58 -17.76
C SER A 91 -28.55 -25.11 -17.44
N PHE A 92 -29.55 -24.25 -17.31
CA PHE A 92 -29.32 -22.86 -16.88
C PHE A 92 -28.77 -22.75 -15.46
N VAL A 93 -29.27 -23.60 -14.54
CA VAL A 93 -28.76 -23.64 -13.16
C VAL A 93 -27.29 -24.09 -13.14
N LEU A 94 -26.96 -25.19 -13.83
CA LEU A 94 -25.59 -25.69 -13.92
C LEU A 94 -24.65 -24.69 -14.59
N MET A 95 -25.09 -24.04 -15.66
CA MET A 95 -24.35 -22.99 -16.33
C MET A 95 -24.11 -21.78 -15.40
N GLY A 96 -25.10 -21.38 -14.62
CA GLY A 96 -24.96 -20.33 -13.61
C GLY A 96 -23.91 -20.68 -12.55
N PHE A 97 -23.90 -21.92 -12.04
CA PHE A 97 -22.85 -22.38 -11.12
C PHE A 97 -21.47 -22.35 -11.77
N ALA A 98 -21.36 -22.85 -13.02
CA ALA A 98 -20.07 -22.85 -13.73
C ALA A 98 -19.54 -21.42 -13.94
N LEU A 99 -20.41 -20.48 -14.36
CA LEU A 99 -20.03 -19.08 -14.53
C LEU A 99 -19.69 -18.41 -13.20
N SER A 100 -20.41 -18.72 -12.13
CA SER A 100 -20.12 -18.20 -10.79
C SER A 100 -18.74 -18.65 -10.29
N ILE A 101 -18.42 -19.94 -10.43
CA ILE A 101 -17.10 -20.48 -10.08
C ILE A 101 -16.02 -19.82 -10.94
N ALA A 102 -16.22 -19.75 -12.27
CA ALA A 102 -15.30 -19.10 -13.19
C ALA A 102 -15.07 -17.63 -12.83
N SER A 103 -16.14 -16.90 -12.46
CA SER A 103 -16.07 -15.50 -12.04
C SER A 103 -15.22 -15.32 -10.78
N VAL A 104 -15.44 -16.16 -9.75
CA VAL A 104 -14.66 -16.11 -8.51
C VAL A 104 -13.19 -16.42 -8.78
N TRP A 105 -12.92 -17.47 -9.57
CA TRP A 105 -11.56 -17.87 -9.92
C TRP A 105 -10.81 -16.78 -10.68
N VAL A 106 -11.42 -16.27 -11.76
CA VAL A 106 -10.81 -15.22 -12.60
C VAL A 106 -10.59 -13.94 -11.79
N ARG A 107 -11.55 -13.54 -10.97
CA ARG A 107 -11.48 -12.34 -10.12
C ARG A 107 -10.34 -12.40 -9.12
N ASN A 108 -10.23 -13.50 -8.38
CA ASN A 108 -9.17 -13.68 -7.39
C ASN A 108 -7.79 -13.74 -8.04
N LEU A 109 -7.65 -14.50 -9.13
CA LEU A 109 -6.37 -14.61 -9.85
C LEU A 109 -5.94 -13.26 -10.46
N LEU A 110 -6.91 -12.49 -10.97
CA LEU A 110 -6.70 -11.15 -11.48
C LEU A 110 -6.30 -10.17 -10.40
N GLY A 111 -7.04 -10.20 -9.28
CA GLY A 111 -6.81 -9.33 -8.14
C GLY A 111 -5.38 -9.48 -7.64
N ILE A 112 -4.94 -10.71 -7.33
CA ILE A 112 -3.60 -10.93 -6.77
C ILE A 112 -2.48 -10.55 -7.76
N ARG A 113 -2.63 -10.85 -9.06
CA ARG A 113 -1.63 -10.47 -10.06
C ARG A 113 -1.51 -8.95 -10.23
N ALA A 114 -2.65 -8.26 -10.24
CA ALA A 114 -2.70 -6.81 -10.35
C ALA A 114 -2.10 -6.14 -9.10
N GLN A 115 -2.42 -6.67 -7.91
CA GLN A 115 -1.88 -6.21 -6.64
C GLN A 115 -0.36 -6.36 -6.58
N ASN A 116 0.16 -7.55 -6.85
CA ASN A 116 1.59 -7.82 -6.83
C ASN A 116 2.34 -6.89 -7.81
N ARG A 117 1.83 -6.72 -9.03
CA ARG A 117 2.42 -5.82 -10.01
C ARG A 117 2.44 -4.38 -9.53
N MET A 118 1.33 -3.88 -8.99
CA MET A 118 1.23 -2.50 -8.51
C MET A 118 2.15 -2.28 -7.31
N GLN A 119 2.20 -3.22 -6.36
CA GLN A 119 3.13 -3.17 -5.23
C GLN A 119 4.58 -3.14 -5.68
N GLN A 120 4.96 -4.00 -6.64
CA GLN A 120 6.32 -4.03 -7.21
C GLN A 120 6.68 -2.71 -7.90
N GLN A 121 5.75 -2.15 -8.70
CA GLN A 121 5.98 -0.87 -9.38
C GLN A 121 6.13 0.29 -8.39
N MET A 122 5.27 0.34 -7.36
CA MET A 122 5.37 1.36 -6.32
C MET A 122 6.65 1.22 -5.49
N LEU A 123 7.02 0.01 -5.13
CA LEU A 123 8.27 -0.26 -4.40
C LEU A 123 9.50 0.14 -5.22
N ASP A 124 9.55 -0.25 -6.51
CA ASP A 124 10.63 0.16 -7.42
C ASP A 124 10.73 1.69 -7.51
N ARG A 125 9.57 2.37 -7.63
CA ARG A 125 9.50 3.83 -7.68
C ARG A 125 10.02 4.47 -6.39
N ILE A 126 9.63 3.96 -5.23
CA ILE A 126 10.08 4.46 -3.93
C ILE A 126 11.58 4.27 -3.76
N LEU A 127 12.11 3.10 -4.13
CA LEU A 127 13.54 2.79 -4.01
C LEU A 127 14.40 3.62 -4.97
N ARG A 128 13.84 4.09 -6.09
CA ARG A 128 14.52 4.96 -7.07
C ARG A 128 14.23 6.43 -6.87
N SER A 129 13.36 6.81 -5.94
CA SER A 129 13.08 8.22 -5.64
C SER A 129 14.23 8.87 -4.90
N THR A 130 14.38 10.18 -5.05
CA THR A 130 15.36 10.97 -4.30
C THR A 130 15.08 10.89 -2.80
N TRP A 131 16.15 10.83 -2.01
CA TRP A 131 16.05 10.85 -0.56
C TRP A 131 15.57 12.22 -0.09
N ARG A 132 14.34 12.32 0.36
CA ARG A 132 13.75 13.57 0.91
C ARG A 132 13.70 13.58 2.43
N GLY A 133 14.69 13.03 3.11
CA GLY A 133 14.76 13.03 4.58
C GLY A 133 13.59 12.33 5.29
N LYS A 134 13.81 11.84 6.49
CA LYS A 134 12.80 11.14 7.33
C LYS A 134 11.55 11.96 7.66
N ALA A 135 11.59 13.30 7.50
CA ALA A 135 10.55 14.19 7.99
C ALA A 135 9.23 14.10 7.25
N ARG A 136 9.20 13.62 6.00
CA ARG A 136 7.96 13.64 5.20
C ARG A 136 7.08 12.41 5.29
N ARG A 137 7.62 11.20 5.51
CA ARG A 137 6.79 9.98 5.56
C ARG A 137 7.34 8.93 6.52
N HIS A 138 6.52 8.48 7.44
CA HIS A 138 6.86 7.36 8.32
C HIS A 138 6.81 6.05 7.53
N SER A 139 7.72 5.11 7.81
CA SER A 139 7.75 3.79 7.16
C SER A 139 6.40 3.05 7.24
N GLY A 140 5.69 3.19 8.36
CA GLY A 140 4.35 2.64 8.53
C GLY A 140 3.29 3.24 7.60
N ASP A 141 3.36 4.56 7.25
CA ASP A 141 2.46 5.16 6.26
C ASP A 141 2.74 4.62 4.86
N VAL A 142 4.00 4.49 4.49
CA VAL A 142 4.41 3.90 3.20
C VAL A 142 3.93 2.46 3.09
N LEU A 143 4.13 1.65 4.13
CA LEU A 143 3.66 0.26 4.17
C LEU A 143 2.14 0.18 4.03
N ASN A 144 1.41 1.00 4.79
CA ASN A 144 -0.06 1.04 4.70
C ASN A 144 -0.55 1.46 3.31
N ARG A 145 0.13 2.37 2.62
CA ARG A 145 -0.18 2.74 1.23
C ARG A 145 0.06 1.58 0.28
N LEU A 146 1.19 0.87 0.42
CA LEU A 146 1.53 -0.28 -0.43
C LEU A 146 0.59 -1.47 -0.21
N GLU A 147 0.07 -1.66 0.99
CA GLU A 147 -0.80 -2.79 1.33
C GLU A 147 -2.28 -2.42 1.15
N THR A 148 -2.75 -1.41 1.88
CA THR A 148 -4.18 -1.08 1.97
C THR A 148 -4.66 -0.27 0.76
N ASP A 149 -3.95 0.80 0.37
CA ASP A 149 -4.39 1.66 -0.72
C ASP A 149 -4.26 0.95 -2.07
N VAL A 150 -3.19 0.17 -2.29
CA VAL A 150 -3.04 -0.68 -3.49
C VAL A 150 -4.17 -1.70 -3.57
N THR A 151 -4.45 -2.43 -2.48
CA THR A 151 -5.54 -3.40 -2.43
C THR A 151 -6.89 -2.75 -2.73
N GLN A 152 -7.16 -1.57 -2.18
CA GLN A 152 -8.40 -0.84 -2.41
C GLN A 152 -8.56 -0.39 -3.87
N VAL A 153 -7.49 0.10 -4.50
CA VAL A 153 -7.49 0.48 -5.92
C VAL A 153 -7.69 -0.75 -6.81
N VAL A 154 -6.96 -1.82 -6.53
CA VAL A 154 -7.04 -3.06 -7.31
C VAL A 154 -8.42 -3.69 -7.20
N SER A 155 -8.97 -3.86 -6.00
CA SER A 155 -10.32 -4.42 -5.79
C SER A 155 -11.39 -3.58 -6.49
N PHE A 156 -11.26 -2.26 -6.47
CA PHE A 156 -12.18 -1.39 -7.19
C PHE A 156 -12.15 -1.64 -8.70
N LEU A 157 -10.96 -1.77 -9.29
CA LEU A 157 -10.79 -1.97 -10.73
C LEU A 157 -11.17 -3.40 -11.18
N THR A 158 -10.84 -4.41 -10.37
CA THR A 158 -11.01 -5.83 -10.76
C THR A 158 -12.33 -6.44 -10.31
N GLU A 159 -12.96 -5.90 -9.27
CA GLU A 159 -14.21 -6.42 -8.69
C GLU A 159 -15.36 -5.42 -8.79
N THR A 160 -15.18 -4.21 -8.22
CA THR A 160 -16.30 -3.26 -8.07
C THR A 160 -16.83 -2.78 -9.41
N ILE A 161 -15.95 -2.42 -10.35
CA ILE A 161 -16.37 -1.95 -11.69
C ILE A 161 -17.06 -3.05 -12.48
N PRO A 162 -16.50 -4.28 -12.66
CA PRO A 162 -17.17 -5.34 -13.41
C PRO A 162 -18.48 -5.79 -12.77
N ASP A 163 -18.53 -5.94 -11.44
CA ASP A 163 -19.75 -6.31 -10.70
C ASP A 163 -20.84 -5.26 -10.88
N THR A 164 -20.49 -3.98 -10.79
CA THR A 164 -21.44 -2.87 -11.02
C THR A 164 -21.98 -2.89 -12.45
N LEU A 165 -21.11 -3.12 -13.45
CA LEU A 165 -21.53 -3.18 -14.84
C LEU A 165 -22.50 -4.35 -15.07
N SER A 166 -22.19 -5.54 -14.55
CA SER A 166 -23.07 -6.71 -14.63
C SER A 166 -24.43 -6.46 -13.97
N LYS A 167 -24.45 -5.79 -12.81
CA LYS A 167 -25.69 -5.45 -12.11
C LYS A 167 -26.54 -4.40 -12.83
N VAL A 168 -25.91 -3.41 -13.45
CA VAL A 168 -26.61 -2.43 -14.29
C VAL A 168 -27.21 -3.12 -15.53
N LEU A 169 -26.48 -4.03 -16.15
CA LEU A 169 -26.97 -4.80 -17.29
C LEU A 169 -28.11 -5.73 -16.89
N LEU A 170 -27.99 -6.41 -15.73
CA LEU A 170 -29.07 -7.24 -15.18
C LEU A 170 -30.33 -6.40 -14.90
N PHE A 171 -30.16 -5.22 -14.31
CA PHE A 171 -31.27 -4.29 -14.06
C PHE A 171 -31.95 -3.89 -15.37
N CYS A 172 -31.19 -3.46 -16.37
CA CYS A 172 -31.74 -3.06 -17.67
C CYS A 172 -32.45 -4.23 -18.37
N GLY A 173 -31.83 -5.42 -18.35
CA GLY A 173 -32.41 -6.62 -18.97
C GLY A 173 -33.68 -7.09 -18.25
N ALA A 174 -33.69 -7.12 -16.92
CA ALA A 174 -34.89 -7.46 -16.14
C ALA A 174 -36.01 -6.42 -16.30
N PHE A 175 -35.65 -5.14 -16.36
CA PHE A 175 -36.63 -4.07 -16.63
C PHE A 175 -37.22 -4.19 -18.03
N PHE A 176 -36.41 -4.42 -19.06
CA PHE A 176 -36.88 -4.60 -20.43
C PHE A 176 -37.79 -5.83 -20.57
N TYR A 177 -37.42 -6.94 -19.92
CA TYR A 177 -38.24 -8.14 -19.89
C TYR A 177 -39.59 -7.88 -19.19
N LEU A 178 -39.55 -7.20 -18.03
CA LEU A 178 -40.80 -6.82 -17.32
C LEU A 178 -41.67 -5.87 -18.14
N LEU A 179 -41.08 -4.93 -18.91
CA LEU A 179 -41.82 -4.07 -19.84
C LEU A 179 -42.62 -4.83 -20.91
N GLN A 180 -42.04 -5.92 -21.41
CA GLN A 180 -42.71 -6.80 -22.40
C GLN A 180 -43.89 -7.56 -21.79
N MET A 181 -43.81 -7.91 -20.48
CA MET A 181 -44.89 -8.62 -19.79
C MET A 181 -46.00 -7.67 -19.34
N ASP A 182 -45.65 -6.58 -18.69
CA ASP A 182 -46.62 -5.55 -18.24
C ASP A 182 -45.93 -4.18 -18.09
N TRP A 183 -46.20 -3.27 -19.05
CA TRP A 183 -45.58 -1.95 -19.07
C TRP A 183 -46.04 -1.05 -17.89
N ARG A 184 -47.25 -1.24 -17.38
CA ARG A 184 -47.82 -0.39 -16.30
C ARG A 184 -47.07 -0.64 -15.01
N LEU A 185 -46.87 -1.90 -14.66
CA LEU A 185 -46.17 -2.23 -13.45
C LEU A 185 -44.68 -1.94 -13.55
N ALA A 186 -44.04 -2.16 -14.71
CA ALA A 186 -42.65 -1.81 -14.92
C ALA A 186 -42.40 -0.32 -14.60
N ILE A 187 -43.32 0.57 -15.04
CA ILE A 187 -43.24 2.01 -14.71
C ILE A 187 -43.42 2.27 -13.21
N ILE A 188 -44.36 1.62 -12.54
CA ILE A 188 -44.60 1.79 -11.10
C ILE A 188 -43.34 1.41 -10.30
N ILE A 189 -42.69 0.30 -10.64
CA ILE A 189 -41.48 -0.16 -9.96
C ILE A 189 -40.34 0.83 -10.17
N VAL A 190 -40.14 1.32 -11.40
CA VAL A 190 -39.09 2.31 -11.68
C VAL A 190 -39.34 3.64 -10.99
N LEU A 191 -40.59 4.10 -10.90
CA LEU A 191 -40.96 5.30 -10.16
C LEU A 191 -40.72 5.18 -8.64
N ALA A 192 -40.71 3.97 -8.09
CA ALA A 192 -40.33 3.74 -6.69
C ALA A 192 -38.82 3.97 -6.44
N ILE A 193 -37.95 3.78 -7.43
CA ILE A 193 -36.46 3.89 -7.26
C ILE A 193 -36.04 5.30 -6.83
N PRO A 194 -36.45 6.41 -7.44
CA PRO A 194 -36.10 7.76 -6.98
C PRO A 194 -36.54 8.05 -5.54
N ILE A 195 -37.67 7.49 -5.10
CA ILE A 195 -38.17 7.64 -3.72
C ILE A 195 -37.14 6.96 -2.77
N PHE A 196 -36.73 5.72 -3.06
CA PHE A 196 -35.71 5.02 -2.28
C PHE A 196 -34.35 5.72 -2.33
N ALA A 197 -33.98 6.31 -3.47
CA ALA A 197 -32.76 7.09 -3.59
C ALA A 197 -32.75 8.34 -2.71
N LEU A 198 -33.90 9.01 -2.57
CA LEU A 198 -34.06 10.18 -1.69
C LEU A 198 -33.90 9.78 -0.21
N PHE A 199 -34.59 8.72 0.22
CA PHE A 199 -34.42 8.15 1.57
C PHE A 199 -32.99 7.73 1.83
N SER A 200 -32.34 7.10 0.86
CA SER A 200 -30.92 6.71 0.94
C SER A 200 -29.99 7.92 1.17
N LYS A 201 -30.29 9.07 0.57
CA LYS A 201 -29.49 10.29 0.74
C LYS A 201 -29.56 10.85 2.18
N ILE A 202 -30.76 10.83 2.78
CA ILE A 202 -30.97 11.28 4.17
C ILE A 202 -30.24 10.31 5.13
N TYR A 203 -30.45 9.00 4.94
CA TYR A 203 -29.77 7.94 5.68
C TYR A 203 -28.24 8.09 5.63
N MET A 204 -27.68 8.28 4.45
CA MET A 204 -26.23 8.39 4.23
C MET A 204 -25.60 9.58 4.95
N ARG A 205 -26.31 10.71 5.09
CA ARG A 205 -25.80 11.86 5.85
C ARG A 205 -25.63 11.52 7.32
N GLN A 206 -26.67 10.99 7.93
CA GLN A 206 -26.65 10.66 9.37
C GLN A 206 -25.71 9.51 9.67
N MET A 207 -25.69 8.49 8.83
CA MET A 207 -24.80 7.33 8.98
C MET A 207 -23.33 7.73 8.89
N ARG A 208 -22.95 8.63 7.97
CA ARG A 208 -21.59 9.18 7.88
C ARG A 208 -21.19 9.91 9.15
N ARG A 209 -22.08 10.72 9.74
CA ARG A 209 -21.82 11.41 11.00
C ARG A 209 -21.54 10.41 12.12
N LEU A 210 -22.43 9.45 12.32
CA LEU A 210 -22.28 8.42 13.36
C LEU A 210 -21.05 7.55 13.16
N THR A 211 -20.74 7.19 11.91
CA THR A 211 -19.52 6.43 11.59
C THR A 211 -18.26 7.24 11.89
N ARG A 212 -18.28 8.57 11.67
CA ARG A 212 -17.14 9.44 12.04
C ARG A 212 -16.95 9.51 13.55
N GLU A 213 -18.05 9.60 14.32
CA GLU A 213 -17.99 9.58 15.78
C GLU A 213 -17.39 8.25 16.30
N VAL A 214 -17.81 7.12 15.74
CA VAL A 214 -17.24 5.79 16.05
C VAL A 214 -15.74 5.73 15.70
N ARG A 215 -15.35 6.13 14.50
CA ARG A 215 -13.93 6.13 14.09
C ARG A 215 -13.06 7.01 14.99
N LYS A 216 -13.59 8.17 15.41
CA LYS A 216 -12.85 9.05 16.34
C LYS A 216 -12.61 8.35 17.69
N SER A 217 -13.65 7.72 18.26
CA SER A 217 -13.50 6.98 19.52
C SER A 217 -12.60 5.75 19.37
N ASP A 218 -12.68 5.05 18.25
CA ASP A 218 -11.83 3.89 17.95
C ASP A 218 -10.35 4.30 17.84
N SER A 219 -10.06 5.43 17.18
CA SER A 219 -8.70 5.98 17.12
C SER A 219 -8.14 6.33 18.50
N VAL A 220 -8.97 6.83 19.43
CA VAL A 220 -8.53 7.09 20.81
C VAL A 220 -8.21 5.79 21.54
N VAL A 221 -9.05 4.77 21.41
CA VAL A 221 -8.79 3.44 21.99
C VAL A 221 -7.49 2.84 21.45
N GLN A 222 -7.27 2.92 20.13
CA GLN A 222 -6.03 2.44 19.50
C GLN A 222 -4.80 3.21 20.02
N SER A 223 -4.91 4.53 20.19
CA SER A 223 -3.83 5.35 20.72
C SER A 223 -3.48 4.96 22.15
N VAL A 224 -4.49 4.73 23.03
CA VAL A 224 -4.27 4.28 24.42
C VAL A 224 -3.61 2.90 24.43
N LEU A 225 -4.07 1.95 23.61
CA LEU A 225 -3.46 0.62 23.48
C LEU A 225 -1.99 0.71 23.03
N GLN A 226 -1.72 1.51 21.99
CA GLN A 226 -0.37 1.69 21.46
C GLN A 226 0.56 2.30 22.51
N GLU A 227 0.12 3.36 23.19
CA GLU A 227 0.88 4.01 24.27
C GLU A 227 1.19 3.04 25.40
N THR A 228 0.17 2.28 25.85
CA THR A 228 0.31 1.29 26.94
C THR A 228 1.30 0.19 26.58
N ILE A 229 1.23 -0.37 25.35
CA ILE A 229 2.14 -1.42 24.89
C ILE A 229 3.55 -0.86 24.73
N GLN A 230 3.69 0.33 24.15
CA GLN A 230 4.99 0.97 23.93
C GLN A 230 5.73 1.26 25.23
N HIS A 231 5.00 1.61 26.30
CA HIS A 231 5.52 1.90 27.63
C HIS A 231 5.31 0.79 28.65
N GLN A 232 5.13 -0.46 28.19
CA GLN A 232 4.84 -1.61 29.05
C GLN A 232 5.84 -1.78 30.20
N THR A 233 7.13 -1.60 29.92
CA THR A 233 8.18 -1.73 30.95
C THR A 233 8.00 -0.66 32.04
N LEU A 234 7.70 0.58 31.66
CA LEU A 234 7.47 1.68 32.61
C LEU A 234 6.23 1.40 33.49
N ILE A 235 5.12 0.98 32.87
CA ILE A 235 3.87 0.69 33.58
C ILE A 235 4.09 -0.47 34.59
N LYS A 236 4.82 -1.51 34.19
CA LYS A 236 5.14 -2.64 35.08
C LYS A 236 6.05 -2.23 36.25
N THR A 237 7.02 -1.36 36.00
CA THR A 237 7.95 -0.89 37.05
C THR A 237 7.30 0.09 38.02
N LEU A 238 6.26 0.80 37.57
CA LEU A 238 5.45 1.68 38.43
C LEU A 238 4.29 0.97 39.13
N GLU A 239 4.08 -0.35 38.86
CA GLU A 239 2.97 -1.17 39.39
C GLU A 239 1.57 -0.59 39.09
N ASP A 240 1.45 0.22 38.00
CA ASP A 240 0.24 0.97 37.63
C ASP A 240 -0.62 0.25 36.58
N THR A 241 -0.64 -1.08 36.63
CA THR A 241 -1.33 -1.91 35.63
C THR A 241 -2.84 -1.71 35.67
N ASP A 242 -3.43 -1.65 36.86
CA ASP A 242 -4.88 -1.55 37.02
C ASP A 242 -5.40 -0.22 36.49
N HIS A 243 -4.72 0.88 36.78
CA HIS A 243 -5.09 2.20 36.26
C HIS A 243 -4.98 2.29 34.74
N ALA A 244 -3.96 1.67 34.14
CA ALA A 244 -3.82 1.61 32.69
C ALA A 244 -4.98 0.81 32.03
N VAL A 245 -5.44 -0.28 32.66
CA VAL A 245 -6.59 -1.07 32.21
C VAL A 245 -7.90 -0.29 32.38
N ASP A 246 -8.10 0.38 33.51
CA ASP A 246 -9.29 1.19 33.79
C ASP A 246 -9.42 2.35 32.77
N ARG A 247 -8.30 3.03 32.48
CA ARG A 247 -8.26 4.07 31.42
C ARG A 247 -8.70 3.53 30.07
N LEU A 248 -8.26 2.32 29.71
CA LEU A 248 -8.67 1.66 28.49
C LEU A 248 -10.18 1.32 28.50
N GLU A 249 -10.69 0.79 29.63
CA GLU A 249 -12.12 0.45 29.78
C GLU A 249 -13.02 1.68 29.62
N ASP A 250 -12.63 2.82 30.16
CA ASP A 250 -13.38 4.06 30.04
C ASP A 250 -13.48 4.53 28.58
N GLU A 251 -12.40 4.48 27.81
CA GLU A 251 -12.42 4.83 26.39
C GLU A 251 -13.19 3.79 25.55
N GLN A 252 -13.09 2.52 25.88
CA GLN A 252 -13.90 1.44 25.27
C GLN A 252 -15.39 1.61 25.59
N ARG A 253 -15.76 2.09 26.77
CA ARG A 253 -17.16 2.40 27.13
C ARG A 253 -17.72 3.51 26.25
N LYS A 254 -16.95 4.58 25.99
CA LYS A 254 -17.33 5.66 25.07
C LYS A 254 -17.49 5.13 23.64
N LEU A 255 -16.54 4.33 23.16
CA LEU A 255 -16.60 3.67 21.85
C LEU A 255 -17.87 2.81 21.74
N ARG A 256 -18.14 1.97 22.74
CA ARG A 256 -19.34 1.12 22.78
C ARG A 256 -20.64 1.92 22.66
N GLN A 257 -20.76 3.05 23.39
CA GLN A 257 -21.93 3.92 23.30
C GLN A 257 -22.14 4.46 21.87
N ASN A 258 -21.07 4.92 21.23
CA ASN A 258 -21.12 5.41 19.85
C ASN A 258 -21.46 4.30 18.84
N VAL A 259 -20.91 3.10 19.03
CA VAL A 259 -21.22 1.92 18.21
C VAL A 259 -22.70 1.54 18.36
N VAL A 260 -23.23 1.48 19.59
CA VAL A 260 -24.64 1.19 19.86
C VAL A 260 -25.55 2.21 19.21
N ARG A 261 -25.23 3.50 19.32
CA ARG A 261 -25.99 4.59 18.68
C ARG A 261 -26.04 4.46 17.16
N ARG A 262 -24.87 4.19 16.54
CA ARG A 262 -24.76 3.92 15.09
C ARG A 262 -25.56 2.68 14.69
N THR A 263 -25.47 1.60 15.47
CA THR A 263 -26.14 0.33 15.19
C THR A 263 -27.66 0.48 15.30
N LYS A 264 -28.18 1.13 16.33
CA LYS A 264 -29.63 1.41 16.46
C LYS A 264 -30.16 2.16 15.24
N PHE A 265 -29.45 3.21 14.80
CA PHE A 265 -29.81 3.96 13.61
C PHE A 265 -29.76 3.09 12.34
N SER A 266 -28.73 2.27 12.20
CA SER A 266 -28.55 1.35 11.06
C SER A 266 -29.68 0.31 11.00
N VAL A 267 -30.01 -0.31 12.13
CA VAL A 267 -31.08 -1.32 12.22
C VAL A 267 -32.42 -0.72 11.86
N LEU A 268 -32.79 0.42 12.45
CA LEU A 268 -34.05 1.10 12.16
C LEU A 268 -34.15 1.49 10.68
N SER A 269 -33.08 2.03 10.13
CA SER A 269 -33.05 2.43 8.72
C SER A 269 -33.14 1.24 7.76
N ASN A 270 -32.45 0.15 8.06
CA ASN A 270 -32.55 -1.09 7.29
C ASN A 270 -33.94 -1.70 7.38
N LEU A 271 -34.60 -1.64 8.54
CA LEU A 271 -35.98 -2.10 8.72
C LEU A 271 -36.92 -1.30 7.82
N ILE A 272 -36.84 0.03 7.82
CA ILE A 272 -37.67 0.90 6.97
C ILE A 272 -37.45 0.59 5.49
N LEU A 273 -36.18 0.45 5.06
CA LEU A 273 -35.85 0.12 3.67
C LEU A 273 -36.40 -1.26 3.27
N ASN A 274 -36.20 -2.27 4.13
CA ASN A 274 -36.69 -3.62 3.85
C ASN A 274 -38.23 -3.68 3.82
N LEU A 275 -38.90 -2.98 4.72
CA LEU A 275 -40.38 -2.85 4.67
C LEU A 275 -40.85 -2.23 3.35
N GLY A 276 -40.16 -1.18 2.88
CA GLY A 276 -40.47 -0.55 1.59
C GLY A 276 -40.32 -1.52 0.42
N PHE A 277 -39.23 -2.29 0.37
CA PHE A 277 -39.03 -3.32 -0.66
C PHE A 277 -40.03 -4.46 -0.56
N SER A 278 -40.38 -4.90 0.64
CA SER A 278 -41.41 -5.94 0.87
C SER A 278 -42.78 -5.47 0.46
N LEU A 279 -43.12 -4.20 0.73
CA LEU A 279 -44.38 -3.61 0.29
C LEU A 279 -44.44 -3.55 -1.25
N CYS A 280 -43.36 -3.14 -1.91
CA CYS A 280 -43.28 -3.14 -3.37
C CYS A 280 -43.47 -4.56 -3.95
N TYR A 281 -42.89 -5.57 -3.30
CA TYR A 281 -43.08 -6.98 -3.69
C TYR A 281 -44.53 -7.44 -3.50
N LEU A 282 -45.18 -7.05 -2.38
CA LEU A 282 -46.59 -7.34 -2.11
C LEU A 282 -47.53 -6.70 -3.15
N VAL A 283 -47.25 -5.44 -3.53
CA VAL A 283 -48.01 -4.74 -4.61
C VAL A 283 -47.86 -5.49 -5.94
N ALA A 284 -46.63 -5.92 -6.26
CA ALA A 284 -46.36 -6.71 -7.46
C ALA A 284 -47.09 -8.07 -7.43
N PHE A 285 -47.09 -8.73 -6.27
CA PHE A 285 -47.81 -9.99 -6.09
C PHE A 285 -49.33 -9.80 -6.25
N ALA A 286 -49.93 -8.81 -5.59
CA ALA A 286 -51.36 -8.51 -5.69
C ALA A 286 -51.76 -8.19 -7.15
N TRP A 287 -50.95 -7.39 -7.84
CA TRP A 287 -51.16 -7.07 -9.25
C TRP A 287 -51.14 -8.33 -10.13
N ALA A 288 -50.11 -9.18 -9.95
CA ALA A 288 -49.97 -10.42 -10.71
C ALA A 288 -51.14 -11.40 -10.43
N ALA A 289 -51.58 -11.51 -9.17
CA ALA A 289 -52.74 -12.34 -8.77
C ALA A 289 -54.04 -11.86 -9.40
N ILE A 290 -54.31 -10.53 -9.43
CA ILE A 290 -55.46 -9.94 -10.11
C ILE A 290 -55.44 -10.23 -11.62
N ARG A 291 -54.29 -10.10 -12.26
CA ARG A 291 -54.11 -10.40 -13.69
C ARG A 291 -54.30 -11.88 -14.01
N MET A 292 -53.82 -12.75 -13.10
CA MET A 292 -54.01 -14.20 -13.21
C MET A 292 -55.51 -14.57 -13.04
N SER A 293 -56.21 -14.00 -12.08
CA SER A 293 -57.64 -14.24 -11.91
C SER A 293 -58.49 -13.75 -13.09
N ALA A 294 -58.03 -12.71 -13.79
CA ALA A 294 -58.62 -12.21 -15.03
C ALA A 294 -58.24 -13.02 -16.28
N GLY A 295 -57.48 -14.11 -16.14
CA GLY A 295 -57.05 -14.97 -17.26
C GLY A 295 -56.00 -14.35 -18.19
N SER A 296 -55.44 -13.20 -17.83
CA SER A 296 -54.48 -12.46 -18.66
C SER A 296 -53.03 -12.76 -18.33
N LEU A 297 -52.74 -13.60 -17.35
CA LEU A 297 -51.41 -14.03 -16.93
C LEU A 297 -51.45 -15.51 -16.52
N THR A 298 -50.47 -16.31 -16.95
CA THR A 298 -50.30 -17.71 -16.53
C THR A 298 -49.66 -17.82 -15.14
N PHE A 299 -49.71 -18.98 -14.52
CA PHE A 299 -49.03 -19.23 -13.25
C PHE A 299 -47.50 -19.13 -13.38
N GLY A 300 -46.94 -19.63 -14.50
CA GLY A 300 -45.54 -19.42 -14.82
C GLY A 300 -45.19 -17.96 -15.06
N GLY A 301 -46.06 -17.22 -15.74
CA GLY A 301 -45.92 -15.79 -15.92
C GLY A 301 -45.90 -15.02 -14.59
N MET A 302 -46.76 -15.37 -13.62
CA MET A 302 -46.74 -14.78 -12.28
C MET A 302 -45.40 -15.03 -11.56
N THR A 303 -44.88 -16.24 -11.63
CA THR A 303 -43.57 -16.58 -11.00
C THR A 303 -42.39 -15.84 -11.63
N ALA A 304 -42.37 -15.74 -12.98
CA ALA A 304 -41.37 -14.97 -13.70
C ALA A 304 -41.44 -13.47 -13.32
N PHE A 305 -42.62 -12.95 -13.26
CA PHE A 305 -42.90 -11.56 -12.88
C PHE A 305 -42.33 -11.20 -11.49
N LEU A 306 -42.59 -12.04 -10.48
CA LEU A 306 -42.05 -11.84 -9.12
C LEU A 306 -40.54 -11.96 -9.06
N GLN A 307 -39.95 -12.89 -9.83
CA GLN A 307 -38.50 -13.01 -9.93
C GLN A 307 -37.86 -11.77 -10.58
N LEU A 308 -38.46 -11.22 -11.65
CA LEU A 308 -37.95 -10.01 -12.30
C LEU A 308 -38.02 -8.80 -11.36
N VAL A 309 -39.08 -8.66 -10.58
CA VAL A 309 -39.18 -7.61 -9.55
C VAL A 309 -38.04 -7.71 -8.54
N ALA A 310 -37.74 -8.92 -8.05
CA ALA A 310 -36.63 -9.15 -7.13
C ALA A 310 -35.27 -8.81 -7.77
N ARG A 311 -35.09 -9.15 -9.07
CA ARG A 311 -33.86 -8.87 -9.82
C ARG A 311 -33.68 -7.37 -10.14
N ILE A 312 -34.72 -6.59 -10.19
CA ILE A 312 -34.67 -5.13 -10.30
C ILE A 312 -34.30 -4.49 -8.95
N GLN A 313 -34.88 -5.00 -7.84
CA GLN A 313 -34.65 -4.44 -6.51
C GLN A 313 -33.20 -4.68 -5.98
N SER A 314 -32.62 -5.84 -6.27
CA SER A 314 -31.28 -6.21 -5.76
C SER A 314 -30.17 -5.24 -6.21
N PRO A 315 -30.01 -4.89 -7.51
CA PRO A 315 -29.04 -3.89 -7.94
C PRO A 315 -29.30 -2.51 -7.33
N ALA A 316 -30.56 -2.09 -7.19
CA ALA A 316 -30.89 -0.80 -6.59
C ALA A 316 -30.36 -0.67 -5.14
N ARG A 317 -30.45 -1.74 -4.34
CA ARG A 317 -29.87 -1.76 -2.97
C ARG A 317 -28.34 -1.66 -2.99
N GLN A 318 -27.68 -2.28 -3.97
CA GLN A 318 -26.21 -2.34 -4.03
C GLN A 318 -25.59 -1.05 -4.55
N LEU A 319 -26.26 -0.33 -5.44
CA LEU A 319 -25.79 0.96 -5.95
C LEU A 319 -25.54 1.99 -4.84
N THR A 320 -26.25 1.91 -3.71
CA THR A 320 -26.02 2.78 -2.56
C THR A 320 -24.63 2.59 -1.91
N ARG A 321 -24.02 1.41 -2.08
CA ARG A 321 -22.70 1.09 -1.54
C ARG A 321 -21.54 1.55 -2.43
N LEU A 322 -21.82 1.89 -3.69
CA LEU A 322 -20.80 2.33 -4.65
C LEU A 322 -20.21 3.69 -4.30
N VAL A 323 -21.02 4.60 -3.75
CA VAL A 323 -20.56 5.96 -3.44
C VAL A 323 -19.42 5.96 -2.40
N PRO A 324 -19.53 5.24 -1.26
CA PRO A 324 -18.40 5.11 -0.33
C PRO A 324 -17.18 4.43 -0.94
N ALA A 325 -17.36 3.37 -1.73
CA ALA A 325 -16.27 2.67 -2.40
C ALA A 325 -15.54 3.58 -3.39
N PHE A 326 -16.27 4.37 -4.16
CA PHE A 326 -15.71 5.34 -5.08
C PHE A 326 -14.91 6.44 -4.37
N VAL A 327 -15.45 7.00 -3.28
CA VAL A 327 -14.74 8.01 -2.49
C VAL A 327 -13.45 7.41 -1.90
N GLY A 328 -13.53 6.19 -1.37
CA GLY A 328 -12.37 5.50 -0.81
C GLY A 328 -11.26 5.29 -1.85
N VAL A 329 -11.61 4.76 -3.03
CA VAL A 329 -10.60 4.54 -4.08
C VAL A 329 -9.99 5.83 -4.62
N MET A 330 -10.76 6.92 -4.68
CA MET A 330 -10.23 8.22 -5.07
C MET A 330 -9.16 8.70 -4.08
N THR A 331 -9.43 8.58 -2.78
CA THR A 331 -8.45 8.94 -1.74
C THR A 331 -7.22 8.02 -1.76
N ALA A 332 -7.40 6.70 -1.92
CA ALA A 332 -6.31 5.76 -2.05
C ALA A 332 -5.44 6.06 -3.29
N ALA A 333 -6.07 6.37 -4.42
CA ALA A 333 -5.37 6.75 -5.64
C ALA A 333 -4.57 8.05 -5.47
N GLU A 334 -5.13 9.08 -4.81
CA GLU A 334 -4.41 10.33 -4.48
C GLU A 334 -3.14 10.03 -3.68
N ARG A 335 -3.24 9.23 -2.63
CA ARG A 335 -2.10 8.86 -1.77
C ARG A 335 -1.02 8.05 -2.52
N LEU A 336 -1.42 7.22 -3.48
CA LEU A 336 -0.48 6.49 -4.34
C LEU A 336 0.16 7.42 -5.39
N MET A 337 -0.60 8.36 -5.97
CA MET A 337 -0.06 9.36 -6.89
C MET A 337 1.00 10.25 -6.22
N GLU A 338 0.79 10.63 -4.95
CA GLU A 338 1.79 11.35 -4.16
C GLU A 338 3.12 10.58 -4.02
N LEU A 339 3.09 9.23 -4.00
CA LEU A 339 4.31 8.41 -4.01
C LEU A 339 5.01 8.43 -5.38
N GLU A 340 4.24 8.52 -6.46
CA GLU A 340 4.77 8.58 -7.82
C GLU A 340 5.34 9.95 -8.19
N GLU A 341 4.91 11.02 -7.55
CA GLU A 341 5.39 12.38 -7.82
C GLU A 341 6.80 12.66 -7.30
N ASP A 342 7.28 11.86 -6.34
CA ASP A 342 8.64 12.03 -5.86
C ASP A 342 9.62 11.91 -7.04
N PRO A 343 10.50 12.90 -7.23
CA PRO A 343 11.46 12.85 -8.32
C PRO A 343 12.37 11.63 -8.16
N THR A 344 12.69 10.98 -9.26
CA THR A 344 13.64 9.86 -9.25
C THR A 344 15.07 10.36 -9.24
N GLU A 345 15.94 9.61 -8.57
CA GLU A 345 17.38 9.81 -8.66
C GLU A 345 17.85 9.67 -10.12
N GLU A 346 18.98 10.30 -10.44
CA GLU A 346 19.64 10.16 -11.75
C GLU A 346 19.87 8.67 -12.05
N GLN A 347 19.24 8.19 -13.12
CA GLN A 347 19.40 6.81 -13.58
C GLN A 347 20.44 6.72 -14.68
N GLY A 348 21.13 5.58 -14.78
CA GLY A 348 22.11 5.34 -15.84
C GLY A 348 23.16 4.32 -15.43
N ALA A 349 24.11 4.05 -16.32
CA ALA A 349 25.22 3.16 -16.03
C ALA A 349 26.06 3.71 -14.85
N PRO A 350 26.54 2.84 -13.93
CA PRO A 350 27.44 3.25 -12.85
C PRO A 350 28.69 3.93 -13.39
N LEU A 351 29.11 5.02 -12.75
CA LEU A 351 30.32 5.76 -13.07
C LEU A 351 31.45 5.32 -12.14
N TRP A 352 32.24 4.38 -12.62
CA TRP A 352 33.39 3.87 -11.89
C TRP A 352 34.59 4.84 -11.97
N MET A 353 35.32 4.95 -10.85
CA MET A 353 36.58 5.66 -10.73
C MET A 353 37.70 4.65 -10.46
N ASP A 354 38.91 5.04 -10.81
CA ASP A 354 40.11 4.24 -10.47
C ASP A 354 40.41 4.39 -8.96
N SER A 355 41.04 3.38 -8.34
CA SER A 355 41.41 3.44 -6.93
C SER A 355 42.87 3.86 -6.81
N PRO A 356 43.23 4.67 -5.80
CA PRO A 356 42.38 5.31 -4.80
C PRO A 356 41.63 6.53 -5.36
N CYS A 357 40.45 6.85 -4.83
CA CYS A 357 39.73 8.06 -5.17
C CYS A 357 39.30 8.84 -3.91
N GLY A 358 39.20 10.16 -4.03
CA GLY A 358 38.84 11.07 -2.94
C GLY A 358 37.53 11.80 -3.18
N ILE A 359 37.04 12.48 -2.16
CA ILE A 359 35.85 13.34 -2.23
C ILE A 359 36.24 14.76 -1.83
N ARG A 360 35.93 15.73 -2.67
CA ARG A 360 36.21 17.16 -2.41
C ARG A 360 34.92 17.95 -2.36
N LEU A 361 34.69 18.62 -1.22
CA LEU A 361 33.63 19.60 -1.04
C LEU A 361 34.19 20.99 -1.31
N ARG A 362 33.42 21.82 -2.03
CA ARG A 362 33.75 23.24 -2.30
C ARG A 362 32.52 24.06 -1.97
N GLU A 363 32.59 24.86 -0.89
CA GLU A 363 31.53 25.76 -0.43
C GLU A 363 30.17 25.05 -0.34
N ALA A 364 30.16 23.78 0.05
CA ALA A 364 28.94 22.98 0.07
C ALA A 364 27.99 23.48 1.17
N THR A 365 26.79 23.89 0.77
CA THR A 365 25.73 24.37 1.66
C THR A 365 24.50 23.50 1.53
N TYR A 366 23.90 23.13 2.64
CA TYR A 366 22.67 22.34 2.66
C TYR A 366 21.74 22.76 3.82
N CYS A 367 20.45 22.96 3.50
CA CYS A 367 19.39 23.01 4.48
C CYS A 367 18.23 22.11 4.06
N TYR A 368 17.48 21.57 5.02
CA TYR A 368 16.26 20.79 4.74
C TYR A 368 15.12 21.70 4.27
N ASP A 369 14.19 21.16 3.48
CA ASP A 369 13.06 21.94 2.92
C ASP A 369 12.16 22.58 3.98
N ASP A 370 12.11 21.99 5.20
CA ASP A 370 11.30 22.46 6.32
C ASP A 370 12.11 23.36 7.28
N GLY A 371 13.40 23.58 7.01
CA GLY A 371 14.32 24.35 7.84
C GLY A 371 14.63 25.72 7.24
N THR A 372 14.79 26.72 8.11
CA THR A 372 15.24 28.07 7.74
C THR A 372 16.75 28.23 7.87
N GLU A 373 17.43 27.33 8.60
CA GLU A 373 18.85 27.39 8.89
C GLU A 373 19.64 26.36 8.08
N ASN A 374 20.86 26.75 7.67
CA ASN A 374 21.78 25.84 7.01
C ASN A 374 22.32 24.83 8.05
N VAL A 375 22.13 23.53 7.76
CA VAL A 375 22.69 22.45 8.57
C VAL A 375 24.17 22.23 8.24
N ILE A 376 24.53 22.43 6.96
CA ILE A 376 25.91 22.52 6.47
C ILE A 376 26.02 23.87 5.80
N ASP A 377 26.99 24.66 6.19
CA ASP A 377 27.18 26.03 5.70
C ASP A 377 28.58 26.22 5.16
N HIS A 378 28.69 26.54 3.85
CA HIS A 378 29.94 26.81 3.10
C HIS A 378 31.10 25.85 3.41
N LEU A 379 30.79 24.55 3.64
CA LEU A 379 31.80 23.57 4.00
C LEU A 379 32.73 23.25 2.82
N SER A 380 34.02 23.51 3.00
CA SER A 380 35.08 23.12 2.07
C SER A 380 36.02 22.16 2.75
N PHE A 381 36.16 20.95 2.20
CA PHE A 381 37.07 19.92 2.73
C PHE A 381 37.47 18.94 1.63
N ASP A 382 38.66 18.36 1.76
CA ASP A 382 39.21 17.38 0.81
C ASP A 382 39.55 16.06 1.51
N PHE A 383 38.68 15.07 1.34
CA PHE A 383 38.95 13.68 1.71
C PHE A 383 39.91 13.10 0.69
N ARG A 384 41.24 13.21 0.95
CA ARG A 384 42.27 12.87 0.00
C ARG A 384 42.28 11.38 -0.36
N PRO A 385 42.56 11.02 -1.62
CA PRO A 385 42.72 9.62 -2.03
C PRO A 385 43.69 8.86 -1.12
N GLY A 386 43.30 7.66 -0.66
CA GLY A 386 44.10 6.82 0.20
C GLY A 386 44.27 7.29 1.64
N SER A 387 43.64 8.40 2.06
CA SER A 387 43.77 8.91 3.44
C SER A 387 42.68 8.34 4.36
N CYS A 388 42.98 8.33 5.65
CA CYS A 388 41.99 8.14 6.72
C CYS A 388 41.56 9.49 7.29
N THR A 389 40.27 9.72 7.37
CA THR A 389 39.69 10.95 7.92
C THR A 389 38.71 10.67 9.05
N ALA A 390 38.85 11.35 10.19
CA ALA A 390 37.86 11.35 11.26
C ALA A 390 36.94 12.58 11.15
N ILE A 391 35.61 12.38 11.17
CA ILE A 391 34.61 13.43 11.27
C ILE A 391 34.12 13.50 12.71
N LEU A 392 34.35 14.63 13.37
CA LEU A 392 33.99 14.91 14.75
C LEU A 392 32.92 15.99 14.83
N GLY A 393 32.27 16.09 15.97
CA GLY A 393 31.32 17.18 16.29
C GLY A 393 30.25 16.74 17.28
N PRO A 394 29.57 17.66 17.94
CA PRO A 394 28.49 17.36 18.89
C PRO A 394 27.29 16.72 18.21
N THR A 395 26.39 16.14 19.02
CA THR A 395 25.12 15.63 18.50
C THR A 395 24.31 16.80 17.94
N GLY A 396 23.75 16.63 16.73
CA GLY A 396 23.01 17.70 16.05
C GLY A 396 23.84 18.61 15.15
N ALA A 397 25.18 18.54 15.16
CA ALA A 397 26.06 19.37 14.34
C ALA A 397 25.98 19.17 12.81
N GLY A 398 25.14 18.23 12.34
CA GLY A 398 25.01 17.98 10.89
C GLY A 398 25.82 16.81 10.36
N LYS A 399 26.49 16.00 11.19
CA LYS A 399 27.29 14.83 10.77
C LYS A 399 26.50 13.87 9.87
N THR A 400 25.30 13.48 10.29
CA THR A 400 24.43 12.61 9.49
C THR A 400 24.01 13.24 8.16
N THR A 401 23.87 14.57 8.13
CA THR A 401 23.59 15.30 6.89
C THR A 401 24.78 15.28 5.96
N LEU A 402 25.99 15.47 6.47
CA LEU A 402 27.22 15.33 5.71
C LEU A 402 27.39 13.89 5.16
N VAL A 403 27.16 12.87 5.97
CA VAL A 403 27.16 11.47 5.53
C VAL A 403 26.22 11.26 4.34
N ARG A 404 24.99 11.80 4.42
CA ARG A 404 24.01 11.69 3.31
C ARG A 404 24.44 12.43 2.05
N LEU A 405 25.13 13.57 2.20
CA LEU A 405 25.73 14.29 1.08
C LEU A 405 26.87 13.47 0.45
N LEU A 406 27.77 12.91 1.26
CA LEU A 406 28.87 12.05 0.79
C LEU A 406 28.38 10.77 0.11
N LEU A 407 27.23 10.24 0.52
CA LEU A 407 26.56 9.09 -0.11
C LEU A 407 25.72 9.47 -1.34
N ALA A 408 25.71 10.75 -1.74
CA ALA A 408 24.85 11.24 -2.81
C ALA A 408 23.35 10.89 -2.62
N LEU A 409 22.91 10.79 -1.35
CA LEU A 409 21.49 10.68 -0.98
C LEU A 409 20.83 12.06 -0.96
N LEU A 410 21.63 13.09 -0.64
CA LEU A 410 21.27 14.49 -0.71
C LEU A 410 22.21 15.19 -1.69
N SER A 411 21.71 16.24 -2.34
CA SER A 411 22.52 17.12 -3.17
C SER A 411 22.68 18.46 -2.45
N PRO A 412 23.86 19.10 -2.48
CA PRO A 412 24.05 20.42 -1.91
C PRO A 412 23.10 21.42 -2.59
N LYS A 413 22.58 22.40 -1.85
CA LYS A 413 21.78 23.50 -2.40
C LYS A 413 22.67 24.53 -3.10
N ASP A 414 23.86 24.74 -2.55
CA ASP A 414 24.89 25.59 -3.12
C ASP A 414 26.25 24.94 -2.96
N GLY A 415 27.23 25.37 -3.76
CA GLY A 415 28.55 24.73 -3.82
C GLY A 415 28.55 23.42 -4.62
N ARG A 416 29.60 22.62 -4.45
CA ARG A 416 29.82 21.42 -5.25
C ARG A 416 30.54 20.33 -4.46
N ILE A 417 30.18 19.09 -4.74
CA ILE A 417 30.87 17.89 -4.21
C ILE A 417 31.35 17.07 -5.40
N ASP A 418 32.65 16.81 -5.45
CA ASP A 418 33.30 16.07 -6.52
C ASP A 418 33.94 14.79 -5.99
N LEU A 419 33.78 13.71 -6.73
CA LEU A 419 34.57 12.49 -6.64
C LEU A 419 35.71 12.58 -7.63
N TYR A 420 36.97 12.30 -7.22
CA TYR A 420 38.10 12.45 -8.08
C TYR A 420 39.17 11.34 -7.84
N ASP A 421 39.87 11.02 -8.89
CA ASP A 421 41.11 10.23 -8.90
C ASP A 421 42.24 11.04 -9.56
N ASP A 422 43.41 10.44 -9.77
CA ASP A 422 44.54 11.11 -10.41
C ASP A 422 44.27 11.60 -11.85
N LYS A 423 43.26 11.02 -12.52
CA LYS A 423 43.01 11.26 -13.94
C LYS A 423 41.70 11.96 -14.21
N ARG A 424 40.73 11.84 -13.31
CA ARG A 424 39.33 12.25 -13.55
C ARG A 424 38.70 12.95 -12.35
N VAL A 425 37.82 13.90 -12.66
CA VAL A 425 36.97 14.53 -11.68
C VAL A 425 35.53 14.35 -12.15
N ARG A 426 34.65 13.88 -11.28
CA ARG A 426 33.21 13.69 -11.54
C ARG A 426 32.42 14.31 -10.40
N GLN A 427 31.32 14.98 -10.73
CA GLN A 427 30.40 15.45 -9.72
C GLN A 427 29.80 14.23 -9.00
N LEU A 428 29.74 14.28 -7.67
CA LEU A 428 29.16 13.24 -6.85
C LEU A 428 27.65 13.14 -7.15
N SER A 429 27.19 11.95 -7.53
CA SER A 429 25.80 11.69 -7.93
C SER A 429 25.41 10.25 -7.58
N PRO A 430 24.13 9.87 -7.67
CA PRO A 430 23.69 8.49 -7.47
C PRO A 430 24.47 7.47 -8.33
N ARG A 431 24.91 7.86 -9.52
CA ARG A 431 25.68 7.01 -10.45
C ARG A 431 27.12 6.76 -9.98
N THR A 432 27.70 7.65 -9.18
CA THR A 432 29.04 7.49 -8.61
C THR A 432 29.05 6.70 -7.30
N ARG A 433 27.88 6.43 -6.71
CA ARG A 433 27.70 5.68 -5.45
C ARG A 433 28.28 4.26 -5.51
N CYS A 434 28.49 3.72 -6.70
CA CYS A 434 29.17 2.44 -6.90
C CYS A 434 30.60 2.40 -6.33
N ASN A 435 31.27 3.55 -6.15
CA ASN A 435 32.62 3.66 -5.61
C ASN A 435 32.69 3.70 -4.08
N LEU A 436 31.52 3.72 -3.39
CA LEU A 436 31.43 3.84 -1.95
C LEU A 436 30.94 2.53 -1.31
N ALA A 437 31.52 2.19 -0.16
CA ALA A 437 30.98 1.22 0.79
C ALA A 437 30.60 1.96 2.08
N TYR A 438 29.42 1.69 2.62
CA TYR A 438 28.88 2.37 3.78
C TYR A 438 28.51 1.39 4.88
N VAL A 439 28.93 1.69 6.09
CA VAL A 439 28.51 1.00 7.32
C VAL A 439 27.70 1.98 8.14
N PRO A 440 26.38 1.83 8.18
CA PRO A 440 25.50 2.73 8.93
C PRO A 440 25.60 2.51 10.43
N GLN A 441 25.17 3.50 11.20
CA GLN A 441 25.01 3.42 12.65
C GLN A 441 23.96 2.37 13.04
N GLY A 442 24.22 1.64 14.13
CA GLY A 442 23.29 0.68 14.73
C GLY A 442 23.20 -0.65 13.96
N ASN A 443 22.19 -1.43 14.30
CA ASN A 443 21.97 -2.72 13.68
C ASN A 443 21.23 -2.58 12.34
N THR A 444 21.89 -2.98 11.25
CA THR A 444 21.41 -2.87 9.87
C THR A 444 21.37 -4.22 9.14
N LEU A 445 21.30 -5.30 9.90
CA LEU A 445 21.09 -6.62 9.32
C LEU A 445 19.63 -6.79 8.89
N LEU A 446 19.43 -7.37 7.73
CA LEU A 446 18.12 -7.77 7.22
C LEU A 446 17.78 -9.18 7.70
N SER A 447 16.50 -9.48 7.77
CA SER A 447 16.00 -10.84 8.02
C SER A 447 16.53 -11.81 6.97
N GLY A 448 16.95 -12.98 7.39
CA GLY A 448 17.61 -13.99 6.56
C GLY A 448 18.81 -14.60 7.28
N SER A 449 19.75 -15.19 6.59
CA SER A 449 21.00 -15.72 7.17
C SER A 449 22.10 -14.66 7.22
N ILE A 450 23.16 -14.92 8.01
CA ILE A 450 24.39 -14.11 7.96
C ILE A 450 24.96 -14.13 6.54
N ARG A 451 24.93 -15.27 5.86
CA ARG A 451 25.32 -15.44 4.45
C ARG A 451 24.55 -14.48 3.53
N ASP A 452 23.23 -14.40 3.68
CA ASP A 452 22.40 -13.52 2.87
C ASP A 452 22.75 -12.05 3.10
N ASN A 453 23.00 -11.66 4.34
CA ASN A 453 23.46 -10.32 4.69
C ASN A 453 24.82 -9.97 4.09
N LEU A 454 25.76 -10.91 4.08
CA LEU A 454 27.08 -10.72 3.45
C LEU A 454 26.97 -10.62 1.92
N ARG A 455 26.10 -11.39 1.29
CA ARG A 455 25.82 -11.33 -0.16
C ARG A 455 25.27 -9.98 -0.63
N LEU A 456 24.67 -9.18 0.23
CA LEU A 456 24.32 -7.80 -0.12
C LEU A 456 25.54 -6.93 -0.44
N GLY A 457 26.72 -7.25 0.12
CA GLY A 457 27.98 -6.62 -0.25
C GLY A 457 28.50 -7.09 -1.61
N LYS A 458 28.47 -8.39 -1.85
CA LYS A 458 28.92 -9.05 -3.09
C LYS A 458 28.05 -10.28 -3.36
N LEU A 459 27.16 -10.19 -4.36
CA LEU A 459 26.15 -11.21 -4.64
C LEU A 459 26.72 -12.62 -4.84
N ASN A 460 27.85 -12.73 -5.54
CA ASN A 460 28.52 -13.98 -5.86
C ASN A 460 29.76 -14.22 -4.97
N ALA A 461 29.75 -13.75 -3.71
CA ALA A 461 30.84 -14.00 -2.78
C ALA A 461 30.97 -15.51 -2.47
N THR A 462 32.17 -16.03 -2.51
CA THR A 462 32.47 -17.41 -2.06
C THR A 462 32.51 -17.47 -0.54
N ASP A 463 32.39 -18.66 0.02
CA ASP A 463 32.49 -18.86 1.47
C ASP A 463 33.86 -18.39 2.01
N GLU A 464 34.93 -18.66 1.28
CA GLU A 464 36.28 -18.20 1.63
C GLU A 464 36.41 -16.67 1.67
N GLU A 465 35.77 -15.97 0.71
CA GLU A 465 35.74 -14.52 0.70
C GLU A 465 34.93 -13.97 1.89
N MET A 466 33.82 -14.62 2.23
CA MET A 466 33.00 -14.26 3.38
C MET A 466 33.77 -14.48 4.70
N GLU A 467 34.43 -15.64 4.85
CA GLU A 467 35.26 -15.92 6.02
C GLU A 467 36.38 -14.91 6.18
N LYS A 468 37.11 -14.61 5.09
CA LYS A 468 38.18 -13.59 5.11
C LYS A 468 37.64 -12.21 5.54
N ALA A 469 36.47 -11.82 5.05
CA ALA A 469 35.87 -10.55 5.42
C ALA A 469 35.41 -10.53 6.88
N LEU A 470 34.84 -11.64 7.38
CA LEU A 470 34.45 -11.78 8.79
C LEU A 470 35.66 -11.72 9.72
N ARG A 471 36.73 -12.44 9.42
CA ARG A 471 37.98 -12.38 10.22
C ARG A 471 38.55 -10.96 10.22
N LYS A 472 38.57 -10.28 9.07
CA LYS A 472 39.01 -8.89 8.97
C LYS A 472 38.17 -7.93 9.79
N ALA A 473 36.87 -8.22 9.91
CA ALA A 473 35.91 -7.46 10.74
C ALA A 473 35.90 -7.92 12.22
N CYS A 474 36.82 -8.76 12.66
CA CYS A 474 36.85 -9.36 14.01
C CYS A 474 35.54 -10.08 14.37
N ALA A 475 34.92 -10.72 13.40
CA ALA A 475 33.65 -11.43 13.54
C ALA A 475 33.81 -12.95 13.58
N ASP A 476 34.93 -13.43 14.17
CA ASP A 476 35.28 -14.87 14.28
C ASP A 476 34.20 -15.66 15.06
N PHE A 477 33.46 -15.01 15.96
CA PHE A 477 32.34 -15.61 16.70
C PHE A 477 31.29 -16.28 15.78
N VAL A 478 31.19 -15.87 14.51
CA VAL A 478 30.26 -16.46 13.54
C VAL A 478 30.57 -17.95 13.33
N PHE A 479 31.87 -18.34 13.41
CA PHE A 479 32.30 -19.73 13.22
C PHE A 479 31.99 -20.60 14.42
N ASP A 480 31.79 -19.99 15.61
CA ASP A 480 31.40 -20.68 16.84
C ASP A 480 29.89 -20.83 16.99
N LEU A 481 29.11 -20.19 16.11
CA LEU A 481 27.63 -20.35 16.09
C LEU A 481 27.26 -21.73 15.54
N PRO A 482 26.19 -22.37 16.07
CA PRO A 482 25.77 -23.71 15.64
C PRO A 482 25.60 -23.87 14.13
N ASP A 483 25.03 -22.83 13.47
CA ASP A 483 24.74 -22.85 12.03
C ASP A 483 25.77 -22.00 11.22
N GLY A 484 26.81 -21.45 11.87
CA GLY A 484 27.84 -20.64 11.22
C GLY A 484 27.26 -19.53 10.34
N LEU A 485 27.68 -19.49 9.06
CA LEU A 485 27.16 -18.53 8.07
C LEU A 485 25.65 -18.64 7.81
N ASN A 486 25.02 -19.77 8.11
CA ASN A 486 23.60 -19.98 7.90
C ASN A 486 22.75 -19.61 9.12
N THR A 487 23.38 -19.13 10.20
CA THR A 487 22.66 -18.63 11.38
C THR A 487 21.64 -17.57 10.98
N ALA A 488 20.39 -17.75 11.41
CA ALA A 488 19.28 -16.86 11.09
C ALA A 488 19.40 -15.53 11.84
N CYS A 489 19.28 -14.45 11.11
CA CYS A 489 19.09 -13.11 11.64
C CYS A 489 17.60 -12.77 11.57
N THR A 490 16.97 -12.42 12.69
CA THR A 490 15.60 -11.90 12.71
C THR A 490 15.60 -10.39 12.47
N GLU A 491 14.40 -9.77 12.45
CA GLU A 491 14.31 -8.31 12.28
C GLU A 491 15.22 -7.57 13.26
N GLN A 492 15.96 -6.61 12.75
CA GLN A 492 16.98 -5.85 13.49
C GLN A 492 18.07 -6.72 14.13
N GLY A 493 18.40 -7.88 13.51
CA GLY A 493 19.48 -8.77 13.96
C GLY A 493 19.19 -9.46 15.30
N GLY A 494 17.93 -9.70 15.65
CA GLY A 494 17.56 -10.43 16.84
C GLY A 494 18.28 -11.78 16.91
N GLY A 495 18.82 -12.13 18.09
CA GLY A 495 19.69 -13.28 18.31
C GLY A 495 21.19 -12.96 18.34
N LEU A 496 21.61 -11.75 17.89
CA LEU A 496 22.98 -11.27 17.94
C LEU A 496 23.05 -10.01 18.84
N SER A 497 24.18 -9.83 19.51
CA SER A 497 24.43 -8.57 20.21
C SER A 497 24.65 -7.43 19.20
N GLU A 498 24.44 -6.18 19.61
CA GLU A 498 24.65 -5.02 18.74
C GLU A 498 26.06 -4.98 18.15
N GLY A 499 27.08 -5.23 18.97
CA GLY A 499 28.47 -5.29 18.51
C GLY A 499 28.73 -6.47 17.55
N GLN A 500 28.05 -7.61 17.69
CA GLN A 500 28.10 -8.72 16.74
C GLN A 500 27.47 -8.33 15.40
N ALA A 501 26.29 -7.71 15.43
CA ALA A 501 25.62 -7.24 14.24
C ALA A 501 26.42 -6.15 13.49
N GLN A 502 27.05 -5.22 14.22
CA GLN A 502 27.94 -4.21 13.63
C GLN A 502 29.14 -4.85 12.92
N ARG A 503 29.81 -5.85 13.52
CA ARG A 503 30.95 -6.56 12.89
C ARG A 503 30.54 -7.27 11.61
N ILE A 504 29.37 -7.89 11.55
CA ILE A 504 28.83 -8.48 10.31
C ILE A 504 28.56 -7.39 9.26
N ALA A 505 28.01 -6.23 9.66
CA ALA A 505 27.79 -5.11 8.75
C ALA A 505 29.10 -4.54 8.19
N ILE A 506 30.16 -4.51 9.00
CA ILE A 506 31.53 -4.14 8.57
C ILE A 506 32.06 -5.18 7.59
N ALA A 507 31.93 -6.49 7.88
CA ALA A 507 32.34 -7.56 6.97
C ALA A 507 31.61 -7.44 5.60
N ARG A 508 30.32 -7.11 5.60
CA ARG A 508 29.55 -6.83 4.38
C ARG A 508 30.14 -5.67 3.57
N ALA A 509 30.54 -4.58 4.23
CA ALA A 509 31.16 -3.44 3.58
C ALA A 509 32.56 -3.77 3.04
N LEU A 510 33.35 -4.57 3.75
CA LEU A 510 34.65 -5.07 3.31
C LEU A 510 34.53 -5.96 2.06
N LEU A 511 33.53 -6.85 2.03
CA LEU A 511 33.20 -7.68 0.85
C LEU A 511 32.83 -6.84 -0.37
N ARG A 512 32.12 -5.71 -0.17
CA ARG A 512 31.79 -4.80 -1.25
C ARG A 512 33.04 -4.22 -1.94
N ASN A 513 34.13 -4.10 -1.23
CA ASN A 513 35.48 -3.75 -1.70
C ASN A 513 35.49 -2.52 -2.63
N ARG A 514 35.19 -1.35 -2.09
CA ARG A 514 35.11 -0.07 -2.84
C ARG A 514 36.29 0.83 -2.48
N SER A 515 36.54 1.81 -3.36
CA SER A 515 37.65 2.77 -3.19
C SER A 515 37.48 3.68 -1.99
N ILE A 516 36.21 3.96 -1.59
CA ILE A 516 35.89 4.78 -0.42
C ILE A 516 35.06 3.93 0.55
N MET A 517 35.48 3.94 1.81
CA MET A 517 34.73 3.30 2.90
C MET A 517 34.32 4.34 3.93
N LEU A 518 33.03 4.41 4.24
CA LEU A 518 32.45 5.33 5.19
C LEU A 518 31.81 4.56 6.34
N PHE A 519 32.28 4.83 7.55
CA PHE A 519 31.84 4.23 8.80
C PHE A 519 31.12 5.27 9.65
N ASP A 520 29.82 5.09 9.88
CA ASP A 520 29.00 6.00 10.65
C ASP A 520 28.74 5.43 12.04
N GLU A 521 29.52 5.85 13.04
CA GLU A 521 29.51 5.35 14.42
C GLU A 521 29.55 3.81 14.52
N ALA A 522 30.18 3.16 13.53
CA ALA A 522 30.13 1.70 13.35
C ALA A 522 30.99 0.92 14.38
N THR A 523 31.70 1.61 15.25
CA THR A 523 32.50 0.99 16.33
C THR A 523 31.96 1.28 17.73
N SER A 524 30.84 2.00 17.83
CA SER A 524 30.28 2.48 19.12
C SER A 524 29.91 1.36 20.09
N ALA A 525 29.48 0.21 19.60
CA ALA A 525 29.08 -0.96 20.40
C ALA A 525 30.24 -1.98 20.59
N LEU A 526 31.46 -1.64 20.20
CA LEU A 526 32.63 -2.51 20.36
C LEU A 526 33.42 -2.16 21.63
N ASP A 527 34.01 -3.17 22.24
CA ASP A 527 34.98 -2.97 23.29
C ASP A 527 36.28 -2.39 22.73
N PRO A 528 37.08 -1.69 23.55
CA PRO A 528 38.27 -0.97 23.09
C PRO A 528 39.35 -1.85 22.44
N GLU A 529 39.45 -3.12 22.80
CA GLU A 529 40.45 -4.04 22.24
C GLU A 529 40.01 -4.51 20.84
N THR A 530 38.75 -4.96 20.70
CA THR A 530 38.17 -5.32 19.40
C THR A 530 38.18 -4.12 18.45
N GLU A 531 37.86 -2.89 18.92
CA GLU A 531 37.93 -1.67 18.13
C GLU A 531 39.35 -1.43 17.57
N ARG A 532 40.38 -1.49 18.44
CA ARG A 532 41.77 -1.33 18.01
C ARG A 532 42.20 -2.34 16.95
N GLN A 533 41.87 -3.62 17.16
CA GLN A 533 42.16 -4.67 16.21
C GLN A 533 41.44 -4.47 14.87
N LEU A 534 40.17 -4.09 14.91
CA LEU A 534 39.38 -3.77 13.72
C LEU A 534 40.01 -2.61 12.93
N LEU A 535 40.32 -1.50 13.60
CA LEU A 535 40.95 -0.34 12.97
C LEU A 535 42.27 -0.74 12.31
N ALA A 536 43.13 -1.49 13.01
CA ALA A 536 44.37 -1.98 12.45
C ALA A 536 44.17 -2.87 11.21
N ASN A 537 43.13 -3.74 11.23
CA ASN A 537 42.80 -4.60 10.09
C ASN A 537 42.25 -3.82 8.89
N VAL A 538 41.43 -2.80 9.13
CA VAL A 538 40.79 -2.00 8.08
C VAL A 538 41.82 -1.05 7.43
N LEU A 539 42.66 -0.42 8.24
CA LEU A 539 43.66 0.57 7.79
C LEU A 539 44.88 -0.06 7.06
N LYS A 540 45.08 -1.37 7.18
CA LYS A 540 46.13 -2.08 6.41
C LYS A 540 45.91 -2.00 4.89
N ASP A 541 44.72 -1.70 4.42
CA ASP A 541 44.42 -1.51 3.00
C ASP A 541 44.74 -0.06 2.59
N SER A 542 46.03 0.21 2.27
CA SER A 542 46.54 1.55 1.93
C SER A 542 45.94 2.17 0.67
N ASP A 543 45.22 1.40 -0.14
CA ASP A 543 44.65 1.86 -1.42
C ASP A 543 43.22 2.39 -1.31
N LYS A 544 42.71 2.57 -0.09
CA LYS A 544 41.32 3.04 0.13
C LYS A 544 41.26 4.34 0.90
N THR A 545 40.32 5.17 0.54
CA THR A 545 39.98 6.34 1.33
C THR A 545 38.98 5.94 2.40
N ILE A 546 39.30 6.16 3.67
CA ILE A 546 38.51 5.72 4.80
C ILE A 546 38.01 6.93 5.56
N ILE A 547 36.73 6.98 5.84
CA ILE A 547 36.05 8.08 6.54
C ILE A 547 35.32 7.50 7.74
N PHE A 548 35.72 7.91 8.94
CA PHE A 548 35.04 7.57 10.19
C PHE A 548 34.24 8.76 10.71
N VAL A 549 32.96 8.57 10.96
CA VAL A 549 32.17 9.49 11.77
C VAL A 549 32.11 8.91 13.18
N THR A 550 32.65 9.62 14.15
CA THR A 550 32.81 9.09 15.51
C THR A 550 32.79 10.18 16.58
N HIS A 551 32.42 9.77 17.78
CA HIS A 551 32.59 10.57 19.00
C HIS A 551 33.81 10.11 19.83
N ARG A 552 34.47 9.03 19.41
CA ARG A 552 35.60 8.44 20.11
C ARG A 552 36.92 9.02 19.63
N MET A 553 37.61 9.71 20.52
CA MET A 553 38.91 10.32 20.20
C MET A 553 40.00 9.30 19.84
N ALA A 554 39.88 8.06 20.34
CA ALA A 554 40.86 7.01 20.03
C ALA A 554 40.95 6.69 18.51
N VAL A 555 39.93 6.96 17.72
CA VAL A 555 39.94 6.78 16.26
C VAL A 555 40.80 7.85 15.58
N THR A 556 40.86 9.06 16.14
CA THR A 556 41.66 10.17 15.56
C THR A 556 43.14 9.88 15.52
N ASP A 557 43.66 9.09 16.47
CA ASP A 557 45.08 8.72 16.54
C ASP A 557 45.51 7.84 15.32
N TYR A 558 44.53 7.25 14.62
CA TYR A 558 44.79 6.42 13.43
C TYR A 558 44.50 7.17 12.12
N CYS A 559 44.02 8.42 12.17
CA CYS A 559 43.59 9.15 10.98
C CYS A 559 44.60 10.24 10.58
N ASP A 560 44.77 10.40 9.26
CA ASP A 560 45.68 11.42 8.66
C ASP A 560 45.03 12.82 8.67
N GLN A 561 43.70 12.87 8.75
CA GLN A 561 42.93 14.10 8.66
C GLN A 561 41.79 14.08 9.70
N THR A 562 41.46 15.26 10.17
CA THR A 562 40.29 15.44 11.07
C THR A 562 39.44 16.59 10.55
N LEU A 563 38.12 16.36 10.46
CA LEU A 563 37.10 17.36 10.14
C LEU A 563 36.21 17.56 11.36
N THR A 564 36.17 18.75 11.93
CA THR A 564 35.24 19.09 13.01
C THR A 564 34.06 19.87 12.46
N ILE A 565 32.83 19.43 12.74
CA ILE A 565 31.59 20.09 12.33
C ILE A 565 30.94 20.72 13.56
N GLY A 566 30.49 21.98 13.45
CA GLY A 566 29.79 22.69 14.53
C GLY A 566 30.70 23.18 15.67
N GLY A 567 32.01 23.32 15.42
CA GLY A 567 32.92 24.10 16.24
C GLY A 567 33.03 25.52 15.66
N GLU A 568 33.06 26.54 16.54
CA GLU A 568 33.42 27.91 16.17
C GLU A 568 34.78 27.97 15.47
#